data_d8e1daad9f5c0da3c6164045a45a15f2
#
_entry.id   d8e1daad9f5c0da3c6164045a45a15f2
#
_cell.length_a   1.000
_cell.length_b   1.000
_cell.length_c   1.000
_cell.angle_alpha   90.00
_cell.angle_beta   90.00
_cell.angle_gamma   90.00
#
_symmetry.space_group_name_H-M   'P 1'
#
loop_
_entity.id
_entity.type
_entity.pdbx_description
1 polymer ?
#
loop_
_entity_poly.entity_id
_entity_poly.type
_entity_poly.pdbx_seq_one_letter_code
_entity_poly.pdbx_strand_id
1 'polypeptide(L)'
;MDSPGNTGFTGIKAEGLAFLKDILILQEKGDFEAARNYFIQNKTVHELELKGPLGDLVEELGGRFRQEGTPLRGDRKNSLFRINRDVRFSPDKSPYKTHSGAVLSRGGTRKEQGVLYVHIDPAGCLMAAGFYRPEPGQLAKLRDHMRDNPKKLKKMIEKLAASGLELDTDESLKRLPRGFEDVADPEVARVVKLKGLTVMAPLKTEEVMDSGLADKLVRFAHQIMPLLEFGWEALDRAD
;
A
#
# COMPACT_ATOMS: atom_id res chain seq x y z
N MET A 1 19.19 26.95 -22.14
CA MET A 1 18.03 26.65 -21.26
C MET A 1 18.20 25.20 -20.83
N ASP A 2 18.85 25.03 -19.70
CA ASP A 2 19.12 23.68 -19.17
C ASP A 2 17.80 23.08 -18.71
N SER A 3 17.45 21.94 -19.29
CA SER A 3 16.35 21.11 -18.80
C SER A 3 16.64 20.75 -17.34
N PRO A 4 15.70 20.89 -16.39
CA PRO A 4 15.92 20.45 -15.04
C PRO A 4 16.22 18.95 -15.08
N GLY A 5 17.39 18.58 -14.56
CA GLY A 5 17.88 17.21 -14.56
C GLY A 5 16.80 16.24 -14.08
N ASN A 6 16.60 15.20 -14.86
CA ASN A 6 15.78 14.04 -14.50
C ASN A 6 16.40 13.38 -13.27
N THR A 7 16.04 13.85 -12.07
CA THR A 7 16.35 13.20 -10.81
C THR A 7 15.37 12.06 -10.62
N GLY A 8 15.52 10.99 -11.41
CA GLY A 8 14.80 9.75 -11.20
C GLY A 8 15.08 9.17 -9.82
N PHE A 9 14.25 8.26 -9.36
CA PHE A 9 14.43 7.56 -8.09
C PHE A 9 15.79 6.81 -8.08
N THR A 10 16.57 7.01 -7.04
CA THR A 10 17.93 6.44 -6.88
C THR A 10 18.04 5.47 -5.69
N GLY A 11 16.91 4.99 -5.17
CA GLY A 11 16.86 4.15 -3.97
C GLY A 11 16.65 4.96 -2.69
N ILE A 12 16.00 4.34 -1.70
CA ILE A 12 15.92 4.84 -0.32
C ILE A 12 17.32 4.74 0.28
N LYS A 13 17.77 5.76 0.99
CA LYS A 13 19.13 5.79 1.54
C LYS A 13 19.25 5.01 2.85
N ALA A 14 20.43 4.48 3.11
CA ALA A 14 20.72 3.72 4.34
C ALA A 14 20.42 4.55 5.60
N GLU A 15 20.74 5.84 5.57
CA GLU A 15 20.50 6.80 6.64
C GLU A 15 19.00 6.97 6.93
N GLY A 16 18.16 6.92 5.89
CA GLY A 16 16.70 6.96 6.03
C GLY A 16 16.14 5.72 6.73
N LEU A 17 16.69 4.53 6.42
CA LEU A 17 16.33 3.28 7.11
C LEU A 17 16.84 3.28 8.56
N ALA A 18 18.09 3.73 8.78
CA ALA A 18 18.65 3.87 10.12
C ALA A 18 17.83 4.81 10.99
N PHE A 19 17.39 5.94 10.43
CA PHE A 19 16.49 6.88 11.11
C PHE A 19 15.20 6.21 11.62
N LEU A 20 14.53 5.39 10.80
CA LEU A 20 13.32 4.66 11.21
C LEU A 20 13.63 3.64 12.31
N LYS A 21 14.77 2.94 12.22
CA LYS A 21 15.23 1.98 13.23
C LYS A 21 15.49 2.63 14.59
N ASP A 22 16.13 3.80 14.61
CA ASP A 22 16.39 4.53 15.84
C ASP A 22 15.09 5.02 16.49
N ILE A 23 14.14 5.54 15.69
CA ILE A 23 12.80 5.89 16.18
C ILE A 23 12.08 4.66 16.79
N LEU A 24 12.17 3.49 16.15
CA LEU A 24 11.61 2.25 16.67
C LEU A 24 12.20 1.91 18.03
N ILE A 25 13.54 1.85 18.14
CA ILE A 25 14.26 1.50 19.38
C ILE A 25 13.89 2.43 20.54
N LEU A 26 13.82 3.74 20.30
CA LEU A 26 13.46 4.71 21.33
C LEU A 26 12.01 4.53 21.80
N GLN A 27 11.08 4.26 20.88
CA GLN A 27 9.69 4.06 21.22
C GLN A 27 9.42 2.72 21.94
N GLU A 28 10.12 1.65 21.58
CA GLU A 28 10.05 0.35 22.28
C GLU A 28 10.52 0.44 23.73
N LYS A 29 11.48 1.33 24.02
CA LYS A 29 11.90 1.63 25.40
C LYS A 29 10.88 2.48 26.17
N GLY A 30 9.81 2.97 25.51
CA GLY A 30 8.86 3.88 26.10
C GLY A 30 9.36 5.32 26.27
N ASP A 31 10.53 5.64 25.73
CA ASP A 31 11.14 6.96 25.83
C ASP A 31 10.66 7.87 24.69
N PHE A 32 9.42 8.32 24.81
CA PHE A 32 8.79 9.15 23.79
C PHE A 32 9.33 10.57 23.73
N GLU A 33 9.96 11.06 24.80
CA GLU A 33 10.63 12.35 24.80
C GLU A 33 11.93 12.27 24.01
N ALA A 34 12.74 11.27 24.27
CA ALA A 34 13.94 11.01 23.46
C ALA A 34 13.62 10.80 21.98
N ALA A 35 12.52 10.08 21.67
CA ALA A 35 12.08 9.91 20.28
C ALA A 35 11.71 11.25 19.61
N ARG A 36 11.05 12.18 20.32
CA ARG A 36 10.76 13.53 19.80
C ARG A 36 12.03 14.36 19.59
N ASN A 37 12.94 14.34 20.56
CA ASN A 37 14.21 15.05 20.47
C ASN A 37 15.06 14.51 19.31
N TYR A 38 15.12 13.19 19.16
CA TYR A 38 15.79 12.54 18.03
C TYR A 38 15.19 12.98 16.69
N PHE A 39 13.86 12.96 16.57
CA PHE A 39 13.19 13.39 15.34
C PHE A 39 13.51 14.84 15.00
N ILE A 40 13.48 15.75 15.99
CA ILE A 40 13.78 17.18 15.79
C ILE A 40 15.22 17.36 15.29
N GLN A 41 16.18 16.68 15.92
CA GLN A 41 17.60 16.75 15.57
C GLN A 41 17.90 16.15 14.19
N ASN A 42 17.19 15.09 13.81
CA ASN A 42 17.42 14.35 12.57
C ASN A 42 16.34 14.60 11.49
N LYS A 43 15.58 15.70 11.60
CA LYS A 43 14.51 16.04 10.65
C LYS A 43 15.03 16.14 9.22
N THR A 44 16.24 16.66 9.03
CA THR A 44 16.86 16.77 7.71
C THR A 44 17.14 15.40 7.10
N VAL A 45 17.59 14.43 7.89
CA VAL A 45 17.78 13.04 7.44
C VAL A 45 16.44 12.45 6.99
N HIS A 46 15.39 12.60 7.81
CA HIS A 46 14.04 12.16 7.42
C HIS A 46 13.58 12.78 6.09
N GLU A 47 13.77 14.08 5.90
CA GLU A 47 13.30 14.78 4.69
C GLU A 47 14.13 14.41 3.44
N LEU A 48 15.47 14.31 3.57
CA LEU A 48 16.36 14.12 2.42
C LEU A 48 16.61 12.65 2.07
N GLU A 49 16.70 11.76 3.07
CA GLU A 49 17.17 10.38 2.86
C GLU A 49 16.03 9.35 2.88
N LEU A 50 14.82 9.76 3.27
CA LEU A 50 13.65 8.89 3.33
C LEU A 50 12.46 9.46 2.55
N LYS A 51 11.92 10.60 2.98
CA LYS A 51 10.71 11.20 2.40
C LYS A 51 10.94 11.75 1.00
N GLY A 52 12.08 12.39 0.78
CA GLY A 52 12.50 12.89 -0.54
C GLY A 52 12.56 11.77 -1.57
N PRO A 53 13.40 10.75 -1.39
CA PRO A 53 13.48 9.59 -2.28
C PRO A 53 12.14 8.87 -2.49
N LEU A 54 11.33 8.70 -1.43
CA LEU A 54 9.99 8.10 -1.58
C LEU A 54 9.07 8.98 -2.44
N GLY A 55 9.22 10.30 -2.37
CA GLY A 55 8.53 11.23 -3.25
C GLY A 55 8.99 11.12 -4.70
N ASP A 56 10.32 10.99 -4.93
CA ASP A 56 10.90 10.76 -6.26
C ASP A 56 10.34 9.48 -6.88
N LEU A 57 10.26 8.39 -6.10
CA LEU A 57 9.67 7.12 -6.53
C LEU A 57 8.21 7.30 -6.98
N VAL A 58 7.40 8.01 -6.20
CA VAL A 58 5.98 8.25 -6.54
C VAL A 58 5.84 9.06 -7.83
N GLU A 59 6.65 10.09 -8.02
CA GLU A 59 6.62 10.92 -9.23
C GLU A 59 7.08 10.13 -10.46
N GLU A 60 8.13 9.32 -10.34
CA GLU A 60 8.60 8.44 -11.41
C GLU A 60 7.51 7.43 -11.80
N LEU A 61 6.94 6.70 -10.83
CA LEU A 61 5.86 5.76 -11.08
C LEU A 61 4.63 6.43 -11.71
N GLY A 62 4.23 7.59 -11.20
CA GLY A 62 3.12 8.36 -11.75
C GLY A 62 3.36 8.83 -13.19
N GLY A 63 4.60 9.16 -13.53
CA GLY A 63 5.04 9.48 -14.90
C GLY A 63 4.94 8.26 -15.82
N ARG A 64 5.51 7.13 -15.42
CA ARG A 64 5.51 5.87 -16.17
C ARG A 64 4.09 5.34 -16.39
N PHE A 65 3.26 5.27 -15.36
CA PHE A 65 1.87 4.84 -15.48
C PHE A 65 1.05 5.72 -16.44
N ARG A 66 1.32 7.02 -16.47
CA ARG A 66 0.68 7.92 -17.41
C ARG A 66 1.07 7.62 -18.85
N GLN A 67 2.36 7.34 -19.11
CA GLN A 67 2.87 6.97 -20.43
C GLN A 67 2.32 5.63 -20.91
N GLU A 68 2.17 4.65 -20.00
CA GLU A 68 1.66 3.30 -20.28
C GLU A 68 0.13 3.22 -20.31
N GLY A 69 -0.58 4.28 -19.92
CA GLY A 69 -2.05 4.27 -19.80
C GLY A 69 -2.57 3.50 -18.60
N THR A 70 -1.70 3.12 -17.64
CA THR A 70 -2.10 2.46 -16.40
C THR A 70 -2.89 3.45 -15.53
N PRO A 71 -4.09 3.11 -15.01
CA PRO A 71 -4.97 4.03 -14.28
C PRO A 71 -4.55 4.20 -12.81
N LEU A 72 -3.26 4.40 -12.56
CA LEU A 72 -2.70 4.73 -11.26
C LEU A 72 -2.02 6.09 -11.31
N ARG A 73 -2.28 6.90 -10.31
CA ARG A 73 -1.79 8.27 -10.17
C ARG A 73 -1.21 8.46 -8.78
N GLY A 74 -0.23 9.37 -8.67
CA GLY A 74 0.33 9.79 -7.40
C GLY A 74 1.18 11.03 -7.56
N ASP A 75 1.36 11.75 -6.48
CA ASP A 75 2.27 12.88 -6.34
C ASP A 75 2.81 12.96 -4.91
N ARG A 76 3.86 13.77 -4.70
CA ARG A 76 4.51 13.91 -3.37
C ARG A 76 3.56 14.37 -2.26
N LYS A 77 2.58 15.19 -2.57
CA LYS A 77 1.67 15.79 -1.58
C LYS A 77 0.57 14.83 -1.15
N ASN A 78 -0.01 14.11 -2.12
CA ASN A 78 -1.23 13.34 -1.92
C ASN A 78 -0.98 11.84 -1.66
N SER A 79 0.19 11.33 -2.04
CA SER A 79 0.54 9.89 -1.94
C SER A 79 1.27 9.50 -0.67
N LEU A 80 2.13 10.37 -0.11
CA LEU A 80 2.96 10.02 1.03
C LEU A 80 2.20 10.10 2.34
N PHE A 81 2.41 9.10 3.21
CA PHE A 81 1.90 9.15 4.57
C PHE A 81 2.80 9.97 5.47
N ARG A 82 2.20 10.75 6.38
CA ARG A 82 2.95 11.45 7.42
C ARG A 82 3.53 10.46 8.43
N ILE A 83 4.71 10.75 8.96
CA ILE A 83 5.35 9.95 10.00
C ILE A 83 4.65 10.11 11.36
N ASN A 84 4.10 11.29 11.65
CA ASN A 84 3.40 11.55 12.90
C ASN A 84 2.14 10.69 13.05
N ARG A 85 1.95 10.10 14.22
CA ARG A 85 0.74 9.37 14.60
C ARG A 85 -0.28 10.31 15.25
N ASP A 86 -1.55 10.00 15.06
CA ASP A 86 -2.63 10.59 15.87
C ASP A 86 -2.87 9.67 17.06
N VAL A 87 -2.36 10.08 18.22
CA VAL A 87 -2.38 9.27 19.43
C VAL A 87 -3.47 9.69 20.43
N ARG A 88 -4.37 10.60 20.03
CA ARG A 88 -5.41 11.13 20.94
C ARG A 88 -6.27 10.02 21.53
N PHE A 89 -6.71 9.09 20.72
CA PHE A 89 -7.59 7.97 21.09
C PHE A 89 -6.90 6.60 21.09
N SER A 90 -5.57 6.56 20.89
CA SER A 90 -4.81 5.32 20.87
C SER A 90 -4.31 4.96 22.28
N PRO A 91 -4.39 3.68 22.71
CA PRO A 91 -3.68 3.22 23.90
C PRO A 91 -2.15 3.37 23.75
N ASP A 92 -1.63 3.07 22.59
CA ASP A 92 -0.21 3.30 22.26
C ASP A 92 0.03 4.79 21.98
N LYS A 93 0.85 5.41 22.83
CA LYS A 93 1.20 6.84 22.79
C LYS A 93 2.47 7.16 22.01
N SER A 94 3.04 6.18 21.30
CA SER A 94 4.19 6.38 20.42
C SER A 94 3.92 7.50 19.41
N PRO A 95 4.74 8.57 19.38
CA PRO A 95 4.43 9.77 18.59
C PRO A 95 4.62 9.57 17.08
N TYR A 96 5.43 8.61 16.68
CA TYR A 96 5.81 8.39 15.29
C TYR A 96 5.49 6.98 14.82
N LYS A 97 5.29 6.83 13.50
CA LYS A 97 5.34 5.55 12.83
C LYS A 97 6.80 5.11 12.71
N THR A 98 7.03 3.82 12.75
CA THR A 98 8.35 3.20 12.54
C THR A 98 8.59 2.85 11.07
N HIS A 99 7.66 3.21 10.22
CA HIS A 99 7.70 2.99 8.78
C HIS A 99 7.33 4.25 8.00
N SER A 100 7.74 4.28 6.76
CA SER A 100 7.29 5.24 5.75
C SER A 100 6.55 4.49 4.64
N GLY A 101 5.61 5.15 3.99
CA GLY A 101 4.86 4.51 2.91
C GLY A 101 4.22 5.50 1.98
N ALA A 102 3.91 5.02 0.78
CA ALA A 102 3.23 5.78 -0.24
C ALA A 102 2.19 4.93 -0.97
N VAL A 103 1.18 5.59 -1.52
CA VAL A 103 0.16 4.96 -2.37
C VAL A 103 0.07 5.65 -3.73
N LEU A 104 -0.26 4.85 -4.75
CA LEU A 104 -0.79 5.34 -6.00
C LEU A 104 -2.19 4.75 -6.18
N SER A 105 -3.14 5.59 -6.56
CA SER A 105 -4.56 5.24 -6.70
C SER A 105 -5.11 5.76 -8.02
N ARG A 106 -6.35 5.41 -8.35
CA ARG A 106 -7.00 5.86 -9.58
C ARG A 106 -7.14 7.38 -9.65
N GLY A 107 -7.53 8.03 -8.57
CA GLY A 107 -7.64 9.49 -8.48
C GLY A 107 -6.42 10.18 -7.86
N GLY A 108 -5.35 9.44 -7.53
CA GLY A 108 -4.09 10.01 -7.06
C GLY A 108 -4.05 10.38 -5.58
N THR A 109 -4.97 9.87 -4.75
CA THR A 109 -5.02 10.22 -3.33
C THR A 109 -4.95 9.00 -2.43
N ARG A 110 -4.32 9.15 -1.23
CA ARG A 110 -4.26 8.09 -0.21
C ARG A 110 -5.58 7.83 0.52
N LYS A 111 -6.66 8.54 0.15
CA LYS A 111 -7.99 8.36 0.73
C LYS A 111 -8.84 7.37 -0.05
N GLU A 112 -8.40 7.00 -1.24
CA GLU A 112 -9.12 6.06 -2.10
C GLU A 112 -8.87 4.61 -1.73
N GLN A 113 -9.75 3.76 -2.18
CA GLN A 113 -9.61 2.31 -2.15
C GLN A 113 -9.17 1.78 -3.52
N GLY A 114 -8.51 0.63 -3.54
CA GLY A 114 -7.94 0.08 -4.75
C GLY A 114 -6.64 0.78 -5.13
N VAL A 115 -5.61 0.55 -4.33
CA VAL A 115 -4.32 1.25 -4.41
C VAL A 115 -3.16 0.28 -4.69
N LEU A 116 -2.10 0.80 -5.25
CA LEU A 116 -0.74 0.27 -5.13
C LEU A 116 -0.08 0.93 -3.92
N TYR A 117 0.49 0.16 -3.02
CA TYR A 117 1.15 0.62 -1.80
C TYR A 117 2.58 0.12 -1.72
N VAL A 118 3.48 0.98 -1.29
CA VAL A 118 4.85 0.62 -0.92
C VAL A 118 5.09 0.94 0.56
N HIS A 119 5.69 -0.01 1.27
CA HIS A 119 5.96 0.06 2.71
C HIS A 119 7.45 -0.09 2.96
N ILE A 120 8.03 0.90 3.60
CA ILE A 120 9.44 0.97 3.96
C ILE A 120 9.54 0.91 5.48
N ASP A 121 9.99 -0.23 5.99
CA ASP A 121 10.12 -0.50 7.43
C ASP A 121 11.41 -1.28 7.68
N PRO A 122 12.25 -0.89 8.64
CA PRO A 122 13.45 -1.66 9.02
C PRO A 122 13.15 -3.10 9.45
N ALA A 123 11.93 -3.37 9.94
CA ALA A 123 11.51 -4.73 10.32
C ALA A 123 11.07 -5.58 9.12
N GLY A 124 10.77 -4.98 7.98
CA GLY A 124 10.37 -5.67 6.76
C GLY A 124 9.66 -4.76 5.77
N CYS A 125 10.26 -4.59 4.60
CA CYS A 125 9.65 -3.82 3.51
C CYS A 125 8.73 -4.71 2.67
N LEU A 126 7.70 -4.10 2.08
CA LEU A 126 6.79 -4.79 1.18
C LEU A 126 6.16 -3.86 0.14
N MET A 127 5.66 -4.45 -0.93
CA MET A 127 4.70 -3.85 -1.84
C MET A 127 3.36 -4.56 -1.67
N ALA A 128 2.27 -3.81 -1.73
CA ALA A 128 0.92 -4.34 -1.59
C ALA A 128 -0.04 -3.65 -2.55
N ALA A 129 -1.18 -4.27 -2.80
CA ALA A 129 -2.22 -3.65 -3.61
C ALA A 129 -3.59 -4.15 -3.20
N GLY A 130 -4.61 -3.35 -3.53
CA GLY A 130 -6.01 -3.73 -3.36
C GLY A 130 -6.80 -2.79 -2.46
N PHE A 131 -7.77 -3.38 -1.77
CA PHE A 131 -8.79 -2.71 -0.97
C PHE A 131 -8.57 -3.08 0.50
N TYR A 132 -7.70 -2.33 1.17
CA TYR A 132 -7.32 -2.58 2.56
C TYR A 132 -8.31 -1.91 3.51
N ARG A 133 -8.95 -2.71 4.39
CA ARG A 133 -9.94 -2.24 5.38
C ARG A 133 -10.94 -1.24 4.80
N PRO A 134 -11.67 -1.60 3.74
CA PRO A 134 -12.67 -0.74 3.15
C PRO A 134 -13.77 -0.42 4.18
N GLU A 135 -14.40 0.73 4.04
CA GLU A 135 -15.56 1.10 4.85
C GLU A 135 -16.69 0.05 4.68
N PRO A 136 -17.58 -0.12 5.69
CA PRO A 136 -18.60 -1.17 5.65
C PRO A 136 -19.45 -1.20 4.37
N GLY A 137 -19.83 -0.05 3.84
CA GLY A 137 -20.57 0.05 2.57
C GLY A 137 -19.76 -0.38 1.36
N GLN A 138 -18.46 -0.02 1.33
CA GLN A 138 -17.56 -0.45 0.27
C GLN A 138 -17.29 -1.97 0.33
N LEU A 139 -17.12 -2.51 1.54
CA LEU A 139 -16.94 -3.95 1.73
C LEU A 139 -18.21 -4.73 1.31
N ALA A 140 -19.40 -4.20 1.56
CA ALA A 140 -20.65 -4.80 1.12
C ALA A 140 -20.70 -4.84 -0.42
N LYS A 141 -20.42 -3.73 -1.11
CA LYS A 141 -20.36 -3.68 -2.59
C LYS A 141 -19.34 -4.68 -3.17
N LEU A 142 -18.16 -4.79 -2.56
CA LEU A 142 -17.15 -5.78 -2.98
C LEU A 142 -17.69 -7.22 -2.85
N ARG A 143 -18.34 -7.55 -1.73
CA ARG A 143 -18.92 -8.88 -1.48
C ARG A 143 -20.06 -9.21 -2.42
N ASP A 144 -20.97 -8.27 -2.67
CA ASP A 144 -22.06 -8.44 -3.65
C ASP A 144 -21.48 -8.68 -5.04
N HIS A 145 -20.46 -7.93 -5.43
CA HIS A 145 -19.80 -8.12 -6.72
C HIS A 145 -19.15 -9.51 -6.84
N MET A 146 -18.51 -10.02 -5.77
CA MET A 146 -17.93 -11.37 -5.73
C MET A 146 -19.01 -12.45 -5.90
N ARG A 147 -20.14 -12.34 -5.19
CA ARG A 147 -21.27 -13.26 -5.28
C ARG A 147 -21.89 -13.25 -6.69
N ASP A 148 -22.13 -12.07 -7.23
CA ASP A 148 -22.83 -11.88 -8.50
C ASP A 148 -21.95 -12.23 -9.72
N ASN A 149 -20.62 -12.19 -9.56
CA ASN A 149 -19.66 -12.41 -10.65
C ASN A 149 -18.62 -13.49 -10.34
N PRO A 150 -19.03 -14.71 -9.97
CA PRO A 150 -18.11 -15.78 -9.54
C PRO A 150 -17.07 -16.14 -10.61
N LYS A 151 -17.44 -16.12 -11.89
CA LYS A 151 -16.51 -16.40 -12.99
C LYS A 151 -15.43 -15.32 -13.14
N LYS A 152 -15.80 -14.04 -12.98
CA LYS A 152 -14.82 -12.94 -13.00
C LYS A 152 -13.87 -13.02 -11.80
N LEU A 153 -14.40 -13.31 -10.61
CA LEU A 153 -13.64 -13.49 -9.39
C LEU A 153 -12.57 -14.59 -9.57
N LYS A 154 -12.97 -15.77 -10.02
CA LYS A 154 -12.04 -16.90 -10.26
C LYS A 154 -10.97 -16.55 -11.28
N LYS A 155 -11.35 -15.94 -12.41
CA LYS A 155 -10.38 -15.50 -13.43
C LYS A 155 -9.40 -14.46 -12.87
N MET A 156 -9.84 -13.57 -11.99
CA MET A 156 -8.95 -12.61 -11.31
C MET A 156 -7.97 -13.35 -10.41
N ILE A 157 -8.43 -14.30 -9.59
CA ILE A 157 -7.58 -15.13 -8.71
C ILE A 157 -6.57 -15.95 -9.53
N GLU A 158 -7.00 -16.58 -10.60
CA GLU A 158 -6.11 -17.32 -11.52
C GLU A 158 -5.00 -16.43 -12.10
N LYS A 159 -5.32 -15.20 -12.50
CA LYS A 159 -4.33 -14.25 -13.04
C LYS A 159 -3.32 -13.82 -11.97
N LEU A 160 -3.77 -13.60 -10.73
CA LEU A 160 -2.87 -13.31 -9.60
C LEU A 160 -1.95 -14.50 -9.33
N ALA A 161 -2.51 -15.71 -9.24
CA ALA A 161 -1.75 -16.94 -9.00
C ALA A 161 -0.71 -17.20 -10.11
N ALA A 162 -1.03 -16.95 -11.37
CA ALA A 162 -0.09 -17.05 -12.50
C ALA A 162 1.09 -16.08 -12.38
N SER A 163 0.93 -15.00 -11.59
CA SER A 163 1.99 -14.04 -11.26
C SER A 163 2.68 -14.33 -9.92
N GLY A 164 2.35 -15.47 -9.27
CA GLY A 164 2.86 -15.81 -7.94
C GLY A 164 2.28 -15.00 -6.80
N LEU A 165 1.09 -14.40 -6.99
CA LEU A 165 0.41 -13.58 -6.00
C LEU A 165 -0.84 -14.30 -5.49
N GLU A 166 -1.08 -14.21 -4.19
CA GLU A 166 -2.27 -14.74 -3.54
C GLU A 166 -2.98 -13.64 -2.75
N LEU A 167 -4.31 -13.78 -2.62
CA LEU A 167 -5.09 -12.90 -1.78
C LEU A 167 -4.68 -13.10 -0.32
N ASP A 168 -4.46 -11.99 0.38
CA ASP A 168 -4.21 -12.00 1.82
C ASP A 168 -5.42 -12.54 2.59
N THR A 169 -5.19 -13.50 3.48
CA THR A 169 -6.22 -14.19 4.26
C THR A 169 -6.12 -13.92 5.76
N ASP A 170 -5.18 -13.12 6.22
CA ASP A 170 -4.90 -12.86 7.64
C ASP A 170 -6.13 -12.30 8.37
N GLU A 171 -6.85 -11.37 7.72
CA GLU A 171 -8.09 -10.83 8.26
C GLU A 171 -9.33 -11.48 7.60
N SER A 172 -9.74 -12.65 8.10
CA SER A 172 -10.92 -13.38 7.59
C SER A 172 -11.97 -13.63 8.68
N LEU A 173 -13.24 -13.60 8.29
CA LEU A 173 -14.34 -14.03 9.15
C LEU A 173 -14.35 -15.56 9.30
N LYS A 174 -14.70 -16.05 10.48
CA LYS A 174 -14.86 -17.50 10.73
C LYS A 174 -16.06 -18.11 9.99
N ARG A 175 -17.13 -17.31 9.79
CA ARG A 175 -18.37 -17.71 9.11
C ARG A 175 -18.67 -16.75 8.00
N LEU A 176 -19.53 -17.16 7.05
CA LEU A 176 -20.06 -16.25 6.02
C LEU A 176 -20.76 -15.06 6.69
N PRO A 177 -20.61 -13.85 6.15
CA PRO A 177 -21.33 -12.70 6.64
C PRO A 177 -22.85 -12.83 6.37
N ARG A 178 -23.64 -12.13 7.17
CA ARG A 178 -25.10 -12.12 7.02
C ARG A 178 -25.48 -11.70 5.59
N GLY A 179 -26.42 -12.45 4.98
CA GLY A 179 -26.90 -12.25 3.61
C GLY A 179 -26.06 -12.95 2.53
N PHE A 180 -25.09 -13.79 2.94
CA PHE A 180 -24.24 -14.60 2.03
C PHE A 180 -24.26 -16.09 2.39
N GLU A 181 -25.25 -16.51 3.20
CA GLU A 181 -25.36 -17.89 3.68
C GLU A 181 -25.64 -18.89 2.55
N ASP A 182 -26.18 -18.43 1.43
CA ASP A 182 -26.52 -19.17 0.22
C ASP A 182 -25.34 -19.32 -0.77
N VAL A 183 -24.17 -18.71 -0.49
CA VAL A 183 -23.01 -18.86 -1.35
C VAL A 183 -22.45 -20.29 -1.27
N ALA A 184 -22.82 -21.10 -2.24
CA ALA A 184 -22.46 -22.53 -2.30
C ALA A 184 -21.05 -22.77 -2.88
N ASP A 185 -20.52 -21.86 -3.72
CA ASP A 185 -19.20 -22.01 -4.31
C ASP A 185 -18.10 -21.81 -3.25
N PRO A 186 -17.25 -22.83 -2.99
CA PRO A 186 -16.27 -22.77 -1.91
C PRO A 186 -15.23 -21.66 -2.06
N GLU A 187 -14.83 -21.34 -3.30
CA GLU A 187 -13.84 -20.30 -3.56
C GLU A 187 -14.44 -18.92 -3.34
N VAL A 188 -15.65 -18.68 -3.82
CA VAL A 188 -16.41 -17.45 -3.55
C VAL A 188 -16.64 -17.30 -2.06
N ALA A 189 -17.10 -18.36 -1.38
CA ALA A 189 -17.32 -18.37 0.05
C ALA A 189 -16.04 -18.04 0.87
N ARG A 190 -14.88 -18.50 0.41
CA ARG A 190 -13.58 -18.18 1.01
C ARG A 190 -13.29 -16.67 0.89
N VAL A 191 -13.46 -16.08 -0.30
CA VAL A 191 -13.10 -14.68 -0.55
C VAL A 191 -14.10 -13.71 0.10
N VAL A 192 -15.40 -14.02 0.09
CA VAL A 192 -16.45 -13.19 0.74
C VAL A 192 -16.21 -13.04 2.26
N LYS A 193 -15.52 -13.98 2.90
CA LYS A 193 -15.15 -13.89 4.32
C LYS A 193 -14.02 -12.90 4.59
N LEU A 194 -13.25 -12.49 3.60
CA LEU A 194 -12.16 -11.53 3.80
C LEU A 194 -12.70 -10.17 4.25
N LYS A 195 -11.92 -9.46 5.07
CA LYS A 195 -12.24 -8.10 5.53
C LYS A 195 -11.63 -7.01 4.63
N GLY A 196 -10.90 -7.42 3.63
CA GLY A 196 -10.33 -6.61 2.56
C GLY A 196 -10.05 -7.49 1.37
N LEU A 197 -9.67 -6.91 0.25
CA LEU A 197 -9.29 -7.62 -0.96
C LEU A 197 -7.90 -7.15 -1.37
N THR A 198 -6.86 -7.78 -0.82
CA THR A 198 -5.47 -7.32 -0.92
C THR A 198 -4.53 -8.45 -1.31
N VAL A 199 -3.42 -8.07 -1.92
CA VAL A 199 -2.24 -8.92 -2.14
C VAL A 199 -1.01 -8.21 -1.58
N MET A 200 -0.04 -8.97 -1.09
CA MET A 200 1.23 -8.45 -0.59
C MET A 200 2.39 -9.27 -1.13
N ALA A 201 3.52 -8.61 -1.37
CA ALA A 201 4.77 -9.25 -1.72
C ALA A 201 5.92 -8.58 -0.96
N PRO A 202 6.83 -9.35 -0.34
CA PRO A 202 7.96 -8.80 0.39
C PRO A 202 8.96 -8.10 -0.54
N LEU A 203 9.63 -7.11 0.00
CA LEU A 203 10.76 -6.44 -0.60
C LEU A 203 11.99 -6.63 0.29
N LYS A 204 13.11 -7.01 -0.30
CA LYS A 204 14.38 -7.02 0.42
C LYS A 204 14.88 -5.59 0.63
N THR A 205 15.63 -5.36 1.69
CA THR A 205 16.21 -4.04 1.99
C THR A 205 17.08 -3.54 0.83
N GLU A 206 17.87 -4.42 0.21
CA GLU A 206 18.72 -4.09 -0.93
C GLU A 206 17.90 -3.61 -2.15
N GLU A 207 16.73 -4.23 -2.37
CA GLU A 207 15.83 -3.81 -3.46
C GLU A 207 15.23 -2.42 -3.22
N VAL A 208 14.94 -2.09 -1.95
CA VAL A 208 14.42 -0.78 -1.58
C VAL A 208 15.47 0.32 -1.73
N MET A 209 16.74 -0.02 -1.55
CA MET A 209 17.90 0.87 -1.70
C MET A 209 18.37 1.00 -3.15
N ASP A 210 17.81 0.22 -4.06
CA ASP A 210 18.20 0.19 -5.49
C ASP A 210 17.21 0.97 -6.36
N SER A 211 17.70 1.65 -7.39
CA SER A 211 16.87 2.36 -8.38
C SER A 211 15.92 1.46 -9.15
N GLY A 212 16.25 0.18 -9.30
CA GLY A 212 15.40 -0.84 -9.92
C GLY A 212 14.10 -1.15 -9.16
N LEU A 213 13.90 -0.60 -7.96
CA LEU A 213 12.62 -0.70 -7.25
C LEU A 213 11.47 -0.12 -8.10
N ALA A 214 11.70 0.97 -8.81
CA ALA A 214 10.69 1.56 -9.70
C ALA A 214 10.23 0.56 -10.77
N ASP A 215 11.16 -0.16 -11.42
CA ASP A 215 10.85 -1.20 -12.40
C ASP A 215 10.08 -2.37 -11.78
N LYS A 216 10.47 -2.78 -10.57
CA LYS A 216 9.78 -3.84 -9.83
C LYS A 216 8.34 -3.46 -9.52
N LEU A 217 8.10 -2.22 -9.07
CA LEU A 217 6.76 -1.72 -8.77
C LEU A 217 5.89 -1.54 -10.03
N VAL A 218 6.46 -1.16 -11.17
CA VAL A 218 5.74 -1.14 -12.44
C VAL A 218 5.31 -2.55 -12.85
N ARG A 219 6.19 -3.53 -12.78
CA ARG A 219 5.82 -4.94 -13.05
C ARG A 219 4.74 -5.43 -12.10
N PHE A 220 4.88 -5.15 -10.81
CA PHE A 220 3.87 -5.49 -9.81
C PHE A 220 2.53 -4.82 -10.10
N ALA A 221 2.52 -3.53 -10.50
CA ALA A 221 1.31 -2.82 -10.89
C ALA A 221 0.55 -3.55 -12.02
N HIS A 222 1.25 -4.00 -13.05
CA HIS A 222 0.62 -4.77 -14.14
C HIS A 222 0.04 -6.11 -13.65
N GLN A 223 0.73 -6.78 -12.72
CA GLN A 223 0.26 -8.06 -12.16
C GLN A 223 -1.00 -7.92 -11.33
N ILE A 224 -1.15 -6.78 -10.60
CA ILE A 224 -2.29 -6.54 -9.70
C ILE A 224 -3.46 -5.81 -10.37
N MET A 225 -3.33 -5.37 -11.62
CA MET A 225 -4.43 -4.69 -12.32
C MET A 225 -5.74 -5.49 -12.33
N PRO A 226 -5.75 -6.83 -12.55
CA PRO A 226 -6.98 -7.60 -12.49
C PRO A 226 -7.74 -7.49 -11.16
N LEU A 227 -7.00 -7.38 -10.03
CA LEU A 227 -7.56 -7.17 -8.70
C LEU A 227 -8.16 -5.78 -8.55
N LEU A 228 -7.42 -4.75 -8.97
CA LEU A 228 -7.86 -3.37 -8.87
C LEU A 228 -9.09 -3.11 -9.75
N GLU A 229 -9.08 -3.57 -10.99
CA GLU A 229 -10.20 -3.45 -11.93
C GLU A 229 -11.46 -4.13 -11.38
N PHE A 230 -11.33 -5.37 -10.88
CA PHE A 230 -12.43 -6.09 -10.27
C PHE A 230 -13.07 -5.33 -9.11
N GLY A 231 -12.26 -4.80 -8.20
CA GLY A 231 -12.80 -4.08 -7.04
C GLY A 231 -13.29 -2.66 -7.40
N TRP A 232 -12.68 -1.95 -8.33
CA TRP A 232 -13.20 -0.67 -8.82
C TRP A 232 -14.56 -0.85 -9.51
N GLU A 233 -14.72 -1.89 -10.33
CA GLU A 233 -16.03 -2.22 -10.94
C GLU A 233 -17.11 -2.43 -9.87
N ALA A 234 -16.76 -3.03 -8.73
CA ALA A 234 -17.67 -3.18 -7.60
C ALA A 234 -18.05 -1.83 -6.96
N LEU A 235 -17.06 -0.96 -6.74
CA LEU A 235 -17.27 0.33 -6.07
C LEU A 235 -17.98 1.37 -6.97
N ASP A 236 -17.79 1.28 -8.29
CA ASP A 236 -18.39 2.19 -9.27
C ASP A 236 -19.88 1.87 -9.55
N ARG A 237 -20.40 0.72 -9.06
CA ARG A 237 -21.82 0.40 -9.17
C ARG A 237 -22.65 1.44 -8.41
N ALA A 238 -23.65 2.01 -9.12
CA ALA A 238 -24.69 2.79 -8.48
C ALA A 238 -25.49 1.90 -7.51
N ASP A 239 -25.96 2.49 -6.44
CA ASP A 239 -26.86 1.83 -5.45
C ASP A 239 -28.21 1.53 -6.05
#